data_c4a23d072d306cb08b6b1fc531871c72
#
_entry.id   c4a23d072d306cb08b6b1fc531871c72
#
_cell.length_a   1.000
_cell.length_b   1.000
_cell.length_c   1.000
_cell.angle_alpha   90.00
_cell.angle_beta   90.00
_cell.angle_gamma   90.00
#
_symmetry.space_group_name_H-M   'P 1'
#
loop_
_entity.id
_entity.type
_entity.pdbx_description
1 polymer ?
#
loop_
_entity_poly.entity_id
_entity_poly.type
_entity_poly.pdbx_seq_one_letter_code
_entity_poly.pdbx_strand_id
1 'polypeptide(L)'
;QLADPNTTHYFSNIALYNSGRYFHMLFTMPAVCLAMYRAIPAGPKRKATFGFLFSIALTAFITGVTEPISFALLFASPLLFVAEAISFAISFVIAAMAKVTIGSTFSAGLVEFLLFGVFQGNAKTNWIWIVIWGIPIFIANYFLFKLLIEKLNAKTPGRESDEEAEKKLSN
;
A
#
# COMPACT_ATOMS: atom_id res chain seq x y z
N GLN A 1 15.51 1.23 23.35
CA GLN A 1 14.55 2.34 23.37
C GLN A 1 13.11 1.85 23.63
N LEU A 2 12.68 0.74 23.03
CA LEU A 2 11.32 0.17 23.27
C LEU A 2 11.08 -0.23 24.73
N ALA A 3 12.11 -0.67 25.42
CA ALA A 3 12.05 -1.13 26.82
C ALA A 3 12.47 -0.06 27.85
N ASP A 4 12.88 1.13 27.42
CA ASP A 4 13.33 2.19 28.31
C ASP A 4 12.16 3.11 28.70
N PRO A 5 11.73 3.11 29.97
CA PRO A 5 10.61 3.92 30.45
C PRO A 5 10.91 5.44 30.41
N ASN A 6 12.17 5.84 30.31
CA ASN A 6 12.58 7.24 30.28
C ASN A 6 12.62 7.82 28.84
N THR A 7 12.43 7.00 27.82
CA THR A 7 12.41 7.46 26.43
C THR A 7 11.11 8.21 26.14
N THR A 8 11.19 9.52 25.96
CA THR A 8 10.04 10.39 25.69
C THR A 8 9.66 10.40 24.21
N HIS A 9 10.61 10.13 23.31
CA HIS A 9 10.39 10.05 21.87
C HIS A 9 11.42 9.13 21.20
N TYR A 10 11.00 8.32 20.23
CA TYR A 10 11.90 7.42 19.52
C TYR A 10 12.65 8.18 18.42
N PHE A 11 13.80 8.74 18.74
CA PHE A 11 14.71 9.35 17.76
C PHE A 11 15.75 8.35 17.28
N SER A 12 15.34 7.34 16.55
CA SER A 12 16.32 6.68 15.69
C SER A 12 16.09 7.16 14.27
N ASN A 13 17.13 7.65 13.61
CA ASN A 13 17.09 8.00 12.20
C ASN A 13 16.51 6.84 11.38
N ILE A 14 16.78 5.59 11.77
CA ILE A 14 16.25 4.38 11.14
C ILE A 14 14.73 4.31 11.26
N ALA A 15 14.13 4.57 12.42
CA ALA A 15 12.68 4.54 12.59
C ALA A 15 11.99 5.65 11.79
N LEU A 16 12.59 6.85 11.75
CA LEU A 16 12.10 7.96 10.96
C LEU A 16 12.05 7.62 9.46
N TYR A 17 13.15 7.07 8.93
CA TYR A 17 13.22 6.66 7.52
C TYR A 17 12.30 5.48 7.21
N ASN A 18 12.11 4.54 8.14
CA ASN A 18 11.32 3.33 7.90
C ASN A 18 9.80 3.55 8.02
N SER A 19 9.37 4.62 8.72
CA SER A 19 7.95 4.87 8.99
C SER A 19 7.10 5.14 7.74
N GLY A 20 7.72 5.55 6.62
CA GLY A 20 7.04 5.73 5.33
C GLY A 20 6.37 4.46 4.80
N ARG A 21 6.87 3.29 5.18
CA ARG A 21 6.29 2.00 4.81
C ARG A 21 4.85 1.85 5.29
N TYR A 22 4.52 2.36 6.47
CA TYR A 22 3.15 2.28 7.02
C TYR A 22 2.13 3.03 6.16
N PHE A 23 2.48 4.21 5.61
CA PHE A 23 1.61 4.91 4.67
C PHE A 23 1.35 4.08 3.43
N HIS A 24 2.40 3.44 2.92
CA HIS A 24 2.31 2.64 1.71
C HIS A 24 1.46 1.39 1.92
N MET A 25 1.74 0.62 2.98
CA MET A 25 1.05 -0.65 3.25
C MET A 25 -0.42 -0.46 3.65
N LEU A 26 -0.69 0.53 4.51
CA LEU A 26 -2.03 0.73 5.05
C LEU A 26 -2.94 1.55 4.13
N PHE A 27 -2.38 2.42 3.27
CA PHE A 27 -3.19 3.33 2.47
C PHE A 27 -2.95 3.21 0.97
N THR A 28 -1.70 3.22 0.51
CA THR A 28 -1.42 3.19 -0.94
C THR A 28 -1.82 1.85 -1.55
N MET A 29 -1.45 0.72 -0.96
CA MET A 29 -1.74 -0.60 -1.52
C MET A 29 -3.25 -0.91 -1.60
N PRO A 30 -4.06 -0.67 -0.56
CA PRO A 30 -5.51 -0.79 -0.67
C PRO A 30 -6.13 0.17 -1.71
N ALA A 31 -5.60 1.39 -1.83
CA ALA A 31 -6.06 2.35 -2.84
C ALA A 31 -5.79 1.85 -4.27
N VAL A 32 -4.61 1.29 -4.51
CA VAL A 32 -4.23 0.67 -5.80
C VAL A 32 -5.14 -0.50 -6.14
N CYS A 33 -5.41 -1.39 -5.20
CA CYS A 33 -6.34 -2.51 -5.40
C CYS A 33 -7.76 -2.03 -5.71
N LEU A 34 -8.23 -1.00 -5.02
CA LEU A 34 -9.52 -0.38 -5.30
C LEU A 34 -9.55 0.28 -6.68
N ALA A 35 -8.47 0.93 -7.10
CA ALA A 35 -8.34 1.51 -8.44
C ALA A 35 -8.38 0.43 -9.52
N MET A 36 -7.63 -0.67 -9.36
CA MET A 36 -7.70 -1.83 -10.26
C MET A 36 -9.13 -2.38 -10.35
N TYR A 37 -9.79 -2.60 -9.22
CA TYR A 37 -11.16 -3.10 -9.18
C TYR A 37 -12.15 -2.17 -9.90
N ARG A 38 -12.05 -0.87 -9.70
CA ARG A 38 -12.93 0.13 -10.32
C ARG A 38 -12.67 0.31 -11.81
N ALA A 39 -11.45 0.04 -12.27
CA ALA A 39 -11.09 0.09 -13.68
C ALA A 39 -11.62 -1.11 -14.48
N ILE A 40 -12.04 -2.21 -13.84
CA ILE A 40 -12.66 -3.35 -14.52
C ILE A 40 -14.06 -2.97 -15.00
N PRO A 41 -14.42 -3.20 -16.28
CA PRO A 41 -15.77 -3.00 -16.78
C PRO A 41 -16.83 -3.74 -15.94
N ALA A 42 -18.02 -3.16 -15.81
CA ALA A 42 -19.09 -3.80 -15.07
C ALA A 42 -19.50 -5.12 -15.75
N GLY A 43 -19.53 -6.20 -14.99
CA GLY A 43 -19.88 -7.51 -15.53
C GLY A 43 -19.44 -8.69 -14.66
N PRO A 44 -19.57 -9.91 -15.17
CA PRO A 44 -19.20 -11.13 -14.43
C PRO A 44 -17.73 -11.16 -14.02
N LYS A 45 -16.80 -10.72 -14.89
CA LYS A 45 -15.36 -10.66 -14.62
C LYS A 45 -15.04 -9.79 -13.39
N ARG A 46 -15.73 -8.63 -13.24
CA ARG A 46 -15.54 -7.75 -12.09
C ARG A 46 -15.91 -8.44 -10.79
N LYS A 47 -17.01 -9.21 -10.79
CA LYS A 47 -17.43 -9.97 -9.61
C LYS A 47 -16.44 -11.10 -9.28
N ALA A 48 -15.99 -11.83 -10.29
CA ALA A 48 -15.01 -12.92 -10.13
C ALA A 48 -13.66 -12.40 -9.60
N THR A 49 -13.20 -11.24 -10.08
CA THR A 49 -11.90 -10.67 -9.68
C THR A 49 -11.95 -9.99 -8.30
N PHE A 50 -13.14 -9.66 -7.78
CA PHE A 50 -13.29 -8.99 -6.48
C PHE A 50 -12.61 -9.74 -5.35
N GLY A 51 -12.88 -11.04 -5.23
CA GLY A 51 -12.31 -11.87 -4.16
C GLY A 51 -10.78 -11.87 -4.17
N PHE A 52 -10.18 -11.98 -5.35
CA PHE A 52 -8.72 -11.93 -5.52
C PHE A 52 -8.15 -10.57 -5.09
N LEU A 53 -8.65 -9.46 -5.65
CA LEU A 53 -8.16 -8.13 -5.34
C LEU A 53 -8.38 -7.76 -3.88
N PHE A 54 -9.51 -8.16 -3.30
CA PHE A 54 -9.79 -7.95 -1.88
C PHE A 54 -8.83 -8.73 -1.00
N SER A 55 -8.54 -10.01 -1.33
CA SER A 55 -7.62 -10.84 -0.55
C SER A 55 -6.20 -10.28 -0.55
N ILE A 56 -5.67 -9.87 -1.70
CA ILE A 56 -4.31 -9.29 -1.75
C ILE A 56 -4.25 -7.92 -1.08
N ALA A 57 -5.31 -7.10 -1.18
CA ALA A 57 -5.41 -5.83 -0.46
C ALA A 57 -5.43 -6.03 1.06
N LEU A 58 -6.23 -7.00 1.53
CA LEU A 58 -6.33 -7.33 2.94
C LEU A 58 -5.00 -7.90 3.48
N THR A 59 -4.34 -8.75 2.70
CA THR A 59 -3.02 -9.29 3.04
C THR A 59 -2.01 -8.15 3.18
N ALA A 60 -1.90 -7.27 2.19
CA ALA A 60 -1.00 -6.11 2.26
C ALA A 60 -1.31 -5.23 3.47
N PHE A 61 -2.58 -4.95 3.74
CA PHE A 61 -3.01 -4.13 4.87
C PHE A 61 -2.67 -4.75 6.22
N ILE A 62 -2.97 -6.04 6.42
CA ILE A 62 -2.76 -6.71 7.72
C ILE A 62 -1.30 -7.05 7.93
N THR A 63 -0.67 -7.70 6.96
CA THR A 63 0.67 -8.29 7.10
C THR A 63 1.78 -7.43 6.52
N GLY A 64 1.47 -6.47 5.61
CA GLY A 64 2.45 -5.67 4.91
C GLY A 64 3.15 -6.38 3.74
N VAL A 65 2.58 -7.48 3.24
CA VAL A 65 3.09 -8.21 2.06
C VAL A 65 2.49 -7.60 0.80
N THR A 66 3.30 -6.97 -0.02
CA THR A 66 2.85 -6.21 -1.21
C THR A 66 3.19 -6.86 -2.53
N GLU A 67 4.02 -7.90 -2.54
CA GLU A 67 4.53 -8.55 -3.74
C GLU A 67 3.44 -8.94 -4.74
N PRO A 68 2.28 -9.50 -4.32
CA PRO A 68 1.21 -9.84 -5.27
C PRO A 68 0.64 -8.62 -6.00
N ILE A 69 0.56 -7.46 -5.33
CA ILE A 69 0.07 -6.21 -5.91
C ILE A 69 1.11 -5.61 -6.84
N SER A 70 2.37 -5.50 -6.39
CA SER A 70 3.48 -4.94 -7.16
C SER A 70 3.75 -5.75 -8.43
N PHE A 71 3.71 -7.09 -8.35
CA PHE A 71 3.81 -7.93 -9.55
C PHE A 71 2.61 -7.78 -10.49
N ALA A 72 1.39 -7.66 -9.96
CA ALA A 72 0.23 -7.40 -10.79
C ALA A 72 0.35 -6.08 -11.57
N LEU A 73 0.90 -5.03 -10.95
CA LEU A 73 1.19 -3.76 -11.61
C LEU A 73 2.30 -3.89 -12.65
N LEU A 74 3.42 -4.54 -12.31
CA LEU A 74 4.56 -4.73 -13.20
C LEU A 74 4.17 -5.47 -14.48
N PHE A 75 3.42 -6.57 -14.35
CA PHE A 75 2.99 -7.37 -15.49
C PHE A 75 1.87 -6.71 -16.31
N ALA A 76 1.06 -5.86 -15.69
CA ALA A 76 0.06 -5.08 -16.39
C ALA A 76 0.70 -3.93 -17.20
N SER A 77 1.65 -3.23 -16.61
CA SER A 77 2.45 -2.19 -17.25
C SER A 77 3.61 -1.79 -16.34
N PRO A 78 4.86 -1.82 -16.85
CA PRO A 78 6.03 -1.34 -16.08
C PRO A 78 5.90 0.11 -15.59
N LEU A 79 5.14 0.95 -16.30
CA LEU A 79 4.90 2.33 -15.91
C LEU A 79 4.04 2.43 -14.63
N LEU A 80 3.10 1.49 -14.42
CA LEU A 80 2.33 1.42 -13.18
C LEU A 80 3.22 1.05 -11.99
N PHE A 81 4.17 0.15 -12.20
CA PHE A 81 5.15 -0.21 -11.17
C PHE A 81 6.07 0.97 -10.82
N VAL A 82 6.51 1.74 -11.83
CA VAL A 82 7.29 2.98 -11.59
C VAL A 82 6.46 4.01 -10.82
N ALA A 83 5.19 4.18 -11.15
CA ALA A 83 4.29 5.08 -10.41
C ALA A 83 4.10 4.63 -8.95
N GLU A 84 4.02 3.31 -8.72
CA GLU A 84 3.97 2.74 -7.36
C GLU A 84 5.25 3.04 -6.58
N ALA A 85 6.42 2.85 -7.19
CA ALA A 85 7.70 3.16 -6.56
C ALA A 85 7.85 4.66 -6.22
N ILE A 86 7.36 5.56 -7.08
CA ILE A 86 7.32 7.00 -6.80
C ILE A 86 6.38 7.30 -5.63
N SER A 87 5.18 6.71 -5.61
CA SER A 87 4.23 6.87 -4.50
C SER A 87 4.83 6.36 -3.19
N PHE A 88 5.59 5.27 -3.24
CA PHE A 88 6.32 4.74 -2.10
C PHE A 88 7.37 5.74 -1.59
N ALA A 89 8.18 6.31 -2.48
CA ALA A 89 9.18 7.32 -2.11
C ALA A 89 8.53 8.57 -1.48
N ILE A 90 7.41 9.05 -2.02
CA ILE A 90 6.65 10.18 -1.46
C ILE A 90 6.17 9.86 -0.02
N SER A 91 5.76 8.63 0.24
CA SER A 91 5.33 8.19 1.57
C SER A 91 6.44 8.33 2.62
N PHE A 92 7.70 8.09 2.26
CA PHE A 92 8.85 8.33 3.16
C PHE A 92 9.07 9.82 3.44
N VAL A 93 8.95 10.66 2.43
CA VAL A 93 9.08 12.11 2.60
C VAL A 93 8.01 12.64 3.56
N ILE A 94 6.75 12.22 3.38
CA ILE A 94 5.63 12.63 4.25
C ILE A 94 5.87 12.13 5.69
N ALA A 95 6.30 10.88 5.87
CA ALA A 95 6.61 10.35 7.20
C ALA A 95 7.71 11.14 7.91
N ALA A 96 8.76 11.50 7.18
CA ALA A 96 9.86 12.29 7.70
C ALA A 96 9.41 13.72 8.10
N MET A 97 8.59 14.36 7.26
CA MET A 97 8.02 15.69 7.55
C MET A 97 7.09 15.66 8.77
N ALA A 98 6.28 14.61 8.92
CA ALA A 98 5.40 14.40 10.05
C ALA A 98 6.12 13.90 11.31
N LYS A 99 7.44 13.68 11.24
CA LYS A 99 8.27 13.15 12.33
C LYS A 99 7.69 11.87 12.94
N VAL A 100 7.17 10.99 12.09
CA VAL A 100 6.66 9.70 12.53
C VAL A 100 7.84 8.76 12.79
N THR A 101 7.85 8.14 13.96
CA THR A 101 8.95 7.26 14.42
C THR A 101 8.39 5.95 14.95
N ILE A 102 7.80 5.15 14.06
CA ILE A 102 7.26 3.84 14.41
C ILE A 102 8.32 2.77 14.15
N GLY A 103 8.57 1.92 15.14
CA GLY A 103 9.43 0.76 14.98
C GLY A 103 8.85 -0.23 13.98
N SER A 104 9.71 -0.97 13.30
CA SER A 104 9.31 -2.02 12.36
C SER A 104 10.30 -3.16 12.49
N THR A 105 9.80 -4.39 12.52
CA THR A 105 10.62 -5.60 12.58
C THR A 105 10.64 -6.33 11.26
N PHE A 106 9.52 -6.37 10.55
CA PHE A 106 9.39 -7.16 9.32
C PHE A 106 8.71 -6.40 8.18
N SER A 107 7.45 -5.99 8.31
CA SER A 107 6.63 -5.68 7.13
C SER A 107 5.86 -4.36 7.17
N ALA A 108 5.72 -3.71 8.30
CA ALA A 108 4.95 -2.47 8.47
C ALA A 108 3.45 -2.57 8.10
N GLY A 109 2.83 -3.73 8.31
CA GLY A 109 1.38 -3.91 8.21
C GLY A 109 0.63 -3.43 9.46
N LEU A 110 -0.70 -3.63 9.46
CA LEU A 110 -1.57 -3.21 10.57
C LEU A 110 -1.13 -3.79 11.92
N VAL A 111 -0.69 -5.05 11.94
CA VAL A 111 -0.25 -5.71 13.18
C VAL A 111 0.94 -4.96 13.79
N GLU A 112 1.96 -4.67 13.00
CA GLU A 112 3.12 -3.91 13.49
C GLU A 112 2.75 -2.45 13.81
N PHE A 113 1.86 -1.85 13.04
CA PHE A 113 1.36 -0.50 13.32
C PHE A 113 0.70 -0.42 14.70
N LEU A 114 -0.10 -1.40 15.07
CA LEU A 114 -0.73 -1.46 16.40
C LEU A 114 0.32 -1.70 17.49
N LEU A 115 1.22 -2.67 17.31
CA LEU A 115 2.20 -3.05 18.33
C LEU A 115 3.25 -1.96 18.58
N PHE A 116 3.81 -1.39 17.51
CA PHE A 116 4.95 -0.45 17.60
C PHE A 116 4.54 1.02 17.42
N GLY A 117 3.33 1.29 16.94
CA GLY A 117 2.79 2.63 16.80
C GLY A 117 1.80 2.95 17.93
N VAL A 118 0.61 2.35 17.86
CA VAL A 118 -0.52 2.71 18.73
C VAL A 118 -0.25 2.37 20.20
N PHE A 119 0.17 1.14 20.50
CA PHE A 119 0.39 0.69 21.89
C PHE A 119 1.59 1.35 22.56
N GLN A 120 2.54 1.89 21.81
CA GLN A 120 3.66 2.66 22.36
C GLN A 120 3.29 4.11 22.72
N GLY A 121 2.11 4.56 22.26
CA GLY A 121 1.59 5.89 22.53
C GLY A 121 2.06 6.96 21.52
N ASN A 122 1.19 7.94 21.29
CA ASN A 122 1.45 8.98 20.29
C ASN A 122 2.62 9.89 20.64
N ALA A 123 2.88 10.13 21.92
CA ALA A 123 3.99 10.95 22.39
C ALA A 123 5.35 10.41 21.91
N LYS A 124 5.48 9.07 21.79
CA LYS A 124 6.72 8.40 21.38
C LYS A 124 6.83 8.22 19.86
N THR A 125 5.71 8.01 19.18
CA THR A 125 5.70 7.51 17.80
C THR A 125 5.08 8.44 16.78
N ASN A 126 4.30 9.44 17.22
CA ASN A 126 3.50 10.31 16.33
C ASN A 126 2.59 9.54 15.39
N TRP A 127 2.08 8.36 15.78
CA TRP A 127 1.31 7.47 14.92
C TRP A 127 0.01 8.10 14.36
N ILE A 128 -0.58 9.07 15.07
CA ILE A 128 -1.80 9.74 14.61
C ILE A 128 -1.62 10.38 13.22
N TRP A 129 -0.41 10.87 12.93
CA TRP A 129 -0.09 11.44 11.63
C TRP A 129 -0.16 10.43 10.48
N ILE A 130 0.05 9.12 10.76
CA ILE A 130 -0.18 8.06 9.77
C ILE A 130 -1.63 8.04 9.31
N VAL A 131 -2.58 8.21 10.23
CA VAL A 131 -4.01 8.22 9.90
C VAL A 131 -4.39 9.52 9.20
N ILE A 132 -3.94 10.67 9.71
CA ILE A 132 -4.28 12.01 9.17
C ILE A 132 -3.78 12.14 7.72
N TRP A 133 -2.53 11.82 7.44
CA TRP A 133 -1.95 11.90 6.09
C TRP A 133 -2.29 10.68 5.23
N GLY A 134 -2.59 9.56 5.84
CA GLY A 134 -2.96 8.32 5.14
C GLY A 134 -4.22 8.46 4.31
N ILE A 135 -5.24 9.17 4.80
CA ILE A 135 -6.49 9.39 4.07
C ILE A 135 -6.28 10.19 2.78
N PRO A 136 -5.63 11.37 2.79
CA PRO A 136 -5.26 12.08 1.56
C PRO A 136 -4.39 11.24 0.61
N ILE A 137 -3.43 10.48 1.13
CA ILE A 137 -2.57 9.59 0.33
C ILE A 137 -3.41 8.50 -0.35
N PHE A 138 -4.34 7.89 0.37
CA PHE A 138 -5.27 6.89 -0.19
C PHE A 138 -6.06 7.48 -1.36
N ILE A 139 -6.68 8.65 -1.16
CA ILE A 139 -7.50 9.31 -2.18
C ILE A 139 -6.65 9.67 -3.40
N ALA A 140 -5.48 10.29 -3.19
CA ALA A 140 -4.58 10.68 -4.28
C ALA A 140 -4.12 9.46 -5.10
N ASN A 141 -3.68 8.39 -4.44
CA ASN A 141 -3.25 7.16 -5.12
C ASN A 141 -4.41 6.46 -5.84
N TYR A 142 -5.61 6.44 -5.25
CA TYR A 142 -6.78 5.87 -5.91
C TYR A 142 -7.05 6.56 -7.26
N PHE A 143 -7.11 7.88 -7.29
CA PHE A 143 -7.35 8.62 -8.53
C PHE A 143 -6.19 8.51 -9.52
N LEU A 144 -4.94 8.60 -9.02
CA LEU A 144 -3.74 8.46 -9.83
C LEU A 144 -3.71 7.10 -10.56
N PHE A 145 -3.85 6.02 -9.80
CA PHE A 145 -3.77 4.67 -10.39
C PHE A 145 -4.98 4.35 -11.27
N LYS A 146 -6.18 4.79 -10.89
CA LYS A 146 -7.36 4.63 -11.76
C LYS A 146 -7.14 5.33 -13.10
N LEU A 147 -6.68 6.58 -13.09
CA LEU A 147 -6.41 7.35 -14.30
C LEU A 147 -5.29 6.73 -15.14
N LEU A 148 -4.20 6.26 -14.52
CA LEU A 148 -3.12 5.59 -15.22
C LEU A 148 -3.56 4.28 -15.86
N ILE A 149 -4.31 3.43 -15.14
CA ILE A 149 -4.82 2.15 -15.65
C ILE A 149 -5.74 2.39 -16.87
N GLU A 150 -6.62 3.38 -16.79
CA GLU A 150 -7.54 3.72 -17.89
C GLU A 150 -6.81 4.33 -19.08
N LYS A 151 -5.91 5.30 -18.89
CA LYS A 151 -5.15 5.95 -19.97
C LYS A 151 -4.18 5.02 -20.68
N LEU A 152 -3.49 4.16 -19.93
CA LEU A 152 -2.55 3.19 -20.50
C LEU A 152 -3.25 1.95 -21.06
N ASN A 153 -4.57 1.85 -20.86
CA ASN A 153 -5.33 0.63 -21.11
C ASN A 153 -4.63 -0.62 -20.56
N ALA A 154 -4.09 -0.48 -19.34
CA ALA A 154 -3.27 -1.52 -18.72
C ALA A 154 -4.11 -2.77 -18.40
N LYS A 155 -3.56 -3.93 -18.71
CA LYS A 155 -4.20 -5.24 -18.52
C LYS A 155 -4.01 -5.73 -17.08
N THR A 156 -4.55 -4.98 -16.13
CA THR A 156 -4.59 -5.39 -14.73
C THR A 156 -5.54 -6.58 -14.54
N PRO A 157 -5.44 -7.33 -13.43
CA PRO A 157 -6.32 -8.47 -13.16
C PRO A 157 -7.80 -8.13 -13.40
N GLY A 158 -8.48 -8.95 -14.21
CA GLY A 158 -9.86 -8.75 -14.63
C GLY A 158 -10.08 -7.84 -15.85
N ARG A 159 -9.02 -7.24 -16.39
CA ARG A 159 -9.03 -6.48 -17.67
C ARG A 159 -8.34 -7.23 -18.82
N GLU A 160 -7.87 -8.43 -18.57
CA GLU A 160 -7.29 -9.31 -19.60
C GLU A 160 -8.35 -9.80 -20.58
N SER A 161 -7.96 -10.06 -21.85
CA SER A 161 -8.85 -10.73 -22.80
C SER A 161 -9.04 -12.19 -22.41
N ASP A 162 -10.19 -12.81 -22.83
CA ASP A 162 -10.46 -14.20 -22.50
C ASP A 162 -9.37 -15.14 -23.06
N GLU A 163 -8.86 -14.86 -24.28
CA GLU A 163 -7.77 -15.59 -24.91
C GLU A 163 -6.45 -15.51 -24.14
N GLU A 164 -6.14 -14.36 -23.51
CA GLU A 164 -4.93 -14.18 -22.68
C GLU A 164 -5.06 -14.88 -21.34
N ALA A 165 -6.26 -14.91 -20.77
CA ALA A 165 -6.54 -15.62 -19.52
C ALA A 165 -6.38 -17.15 -19.71
N GLU A 166 -6.91 -17.72 -20.81
CA GLU A 166 -6.76 -19.13 -21.15
C GLU A 166 -5.29 -19.53 -21.40
N LYS A 167 -4.54 -18.67 -22.09
CA LYS A 167 -3.12 -18.94 -22.39
C LYS A 167 -2.23 -18.97 -21.13
N LYS A 168 -2.59 -18.20 -20.09
CA LYS A 168 -1.90 -18.25 -18.79
C LYS A 168 -2.23 -19.49 -17.96
N LEU A 169 -3.40 -20.11 -18.18
CA LEU A 169 -3.81 -21.32 -17.47
C LEU A 169 -3.29 -22.60 -18.15
N SER A 170 -2.83 -22.51 -19.41
CA SER A 170 -2.33 -23.65 -20.22
C SER A 170 -0.81 -23.81 -20.18
N ASN A 171 -0.07 -22.92 -19.53
CA ASN A 171 1.38 -22.97 -19.29
C ASN A 171 1.68 -23.16 -17.79
#